data_e4100fe77312b0ea50964a1642959f9e
#
_entry.id   e4100fe77312b0ea50964a1642959f9e
#
_cell.length_a   1.000
_cell.length_b   1.000
_cell.length_c   1.000
_cell.angle_alpha   90.00
_cell.angle_beta   90.00
_cell.angle_gamma   90.00
#
_symmetry.space_group_name_H-M   'P 1'
#
loop_
_entity.id
_entity.type
_entity.pdbx_description
1 polymer ?
#
loop_
_entity_poly.entity_id
_entity_poly.type
_entity_poly.pdbx_seq_one_letter_code
_entity_poly.pdbx_strand_id
1 'polypeptide(L)'
;YAGIAGEHVEAMTSRGVAAVTGAEITKADVDRANAGARAQSIPQDRELIHAIPQEYTVDRNIGIRDPIGMIGTRLETEMYLVTIGSSPAMNLRKAVERSGYKVQELVLEPLASALSVLTDDEKELGVALVEMGAGTTDVAVFHEGKIRHLGTIGYGGLNVTSDIVHGLGVTQADAERLKEQYGAAFEGFVPHEEKIRLPSTGAQGDREIPRSLLAHIIHQRTQEIFEMVLRDIEAAGLIKKLSAGVVVTGGASAQPGTADLANEVFGLGARIGIPGEFLGGLADSVQAPRFATVTGLVQYGAHRVALGAALGKGKRMSLSSSSAPSMDRIAAKFKTWLQDFW
;
A
#
# COMPACT_ATOMS: atom_id res chain seq x y z
N TYR A 1 14.87 -2.48 5.41
CA TYR A 1 13.91 -2.13 4.37
C TYR A 1 13.46 -0.69 4.60
N ALA A 2 13.16 0.06 3.52
CA ALA A 2 12.63 1.41 3.62
C ALA A 2 11.46 1.56 2.64
N GLY A 3 10.37 2.19 3.10
CA GLY A 3 9.22 2.51 2.28
C GLY A 3 9.51 3.66 1.32
N ILE A 4 8.91 3.63 0.15
CA ILE A 4 8.92 4.73 -0.81
C ILE A 4 7.56 4.84 -1.49
N ALA A 5 7.05 6.07 -1.61
CA ALA A 5 5.82 6.42 -2.31
C ALA A 5 5.95 7.80 -2.94
N GLY A 6 4.99 8.21 -3.72
CA GLY A 6 4.91 9.54 -4.32
C GLY A 6 4.77 9.52 -5.84
N GLU A 7 4.55 10.71 -6.41
CA GLU A 7 4.27 10.92 -7.84
C GLU A 7 5.40 10.47 -8.80
N HIS A 8 6.58 10.19 -8.28
CA HIS A 8 7.71 9.65 -9.05
C HIS A 8 7.66 8.13 -9.24
N VAL A 9 6.65 7.46 -8.68
CA VAL A 9 6.36 6.03 -8.90
C VAL A 9 5.62 5.87 -10.22
N GLU A 10 6.07 4.94 -11.04
CA GLU A 10 5.37 4.52 -12.25
C GLU A 10 5.33 3.00 -12.32
N ALA A 11 4.25 2.48 -12.87
CA ALA A 11 4.09 1.07 -13.07
C ALA A 11 3.72 0.77 -14.53
N MET A 12 4.23 -0.34 -15.04
CA MET A 12 3.96 -0.79 -16.41
C MET A 12 3.85 -2.30 -16.48
N THR A 13 3.06 -2.80 -17.40
CA THR A 13 3.00 -4.23 -17.71
C THR A 13 4.06 -4.56 -18.74
N SER A 14 4.81 -5.62 -18.50
CA SER A 14 5.80 -6.17 -19.44
C SER A 14 5.55 -7.65 -19.69
N ARG A 15 5.92 -8.14 -20.85
CA ARG A 15 5.79 -9.55 -21.24
C ARG A 15 7.14 -10.16 -21.54
N GLY A 16 7.34 -11.38 -21.04
CA GLY A 16 8.50 -12.21 -21.34
C GLY A 16 8.09 -13.53 -21.95
N VAL A 17 8.95 -14.08 -22.77
CA VAL A 17 8.70 -15.34 -23.46
C VAL A 17 9.92 -16.25 -23.33
N ALA A 18 9.69 -17.53 -23.05
CA ALA A 18 10.71 -18.56 -23.07
C ALA A 18 10.22 -19.80 -23.85
N ALA A 19 11.09 -20.37 -24.66
CA ALA A 19 10.87 -21.68 -25.21
C ALA A 19 11.11 -22.75 -24.14
N VAL A 20 10.21 -23.72 -24.04
CA VAL A 20 10.35 -24.88 -23.14
C VAL A 20 11.20 -25.92 -23.86
N THR A 21 12.30 -26.31 -23.23
CA THR A 21 13.27 -27.24 -23.86
C THR A 21 13.11 -28.67 -23.39
N GLY A 22 12.35 -28.94 -22.34
CA GLY A 22 12.08 -30.26 -21.77
C GLY A 22 10.68 -30.77 -22.11
N ALA A 23 10.32 -31.92 -21.52
CA ALA A 23 8.97 -32.47 -21.61
C ALA A 23 7.95 -31.66 -20.77
N GLU A 24 8.42 -31.05 -19.70
CA GLU A 24 7.64 -30.28 -18.76
C GLU A 24 8.31 -28.93 -18.50
N ILE A 25 7.53 -27.92 -18.12
CA ILE A 25 8.00 -26.61 -17.73
C ILE A 25 8.74 -26.72 -16.39
N THR A 26 9.95 -26.22 -16.36
CA THR A 26 10.80 -26.19 -15.16
C THR A 26 10.90 -24.79 -14.57
N LYS A 27 11.40 -24.69 -13.33
CA LYS A 27 11.72 -23.40 -12.72
C LYS A 27 12.69 -22.57 -13.59
N ALA A 28 13.64 -23.21 -14.28
CA ALA A 28 14.57 -22.51 -15.17
C ALA A 28 13.85 -21.87 -16.38
N ASP A 29 12.78 -22.48 -16.88
CA ASP A 29 11.97 -21.92 -17.96
C ASP A 29 11.20 -20.68 -17.45
N VAL A 30 10.62 -20.77 -16.25
CA VAL A 30 9.96 -19.64 -15.57
C VAL A 30 10.95 -18.49 -15.33
N ASP A 31 12.14 -18.79 -14.81
CA ASP A 31 13.18 -17.78 -14.57
C ASP A 31 13.61 -17.10 -15.87
N ARG A 32 13.70 -17.83 -17.00
CA ARG A 32 14.01 -17.26 -18.32
C ARG A 32 12.89 -16.35 -18.84
N ALA A 33 11.62 -16.77 -18.73
CA ALA A 33 10.49 -15.96 -19.13
C ALA A 33 10.44 -14.65 -18.31
N ASN A 34 10.60 -14.78 -16.99
CA ASN A 34 10.63 -13.63 -16.07
C ASN A 34 11.81 -12.69 -16.35
N ALA A 35 13.00 -13.24 -16.64
CA ALA A 35 14.16 -12.43 -17.04
C ALA A 35 13.90 -11.64 -18.34
N GLY A 36 13.21 -12.27 -19.31
CA GLY A 36 12.79 -11.61 -20.54
C GLY A 36 11.85 -10.42 -20.28
N ALA A 37 10.88 -10.60 -19.38
CA ALA A 37 9.98 -9.49 -18.99
C ALA A 37 10.69 -8.36 -18.24
N ARG A 38 11.68 -8.68 -17.39
CA ARG A 38 12.50 -7.69 -16.67
C ARG A 38 13.47 -6.92 -17.57
N ALA A 39 13.83 -7.47 -18.72
CA ALA A 39 14.78 -6.84 -19.65
C ALA A 39 14.17 -5.64 -20.43
N GLN A 40 12.98 -5.18 -20.05
CA GLN A 40 12.37 -3.97 -20.58
C GLN A 40 13.33 -2.77 -20.40
N SER A 41 13.44 -1.93 -21.43
CA SER A 41 14.22 -0.71 -21.35
C SER A 41 13.58 0.26 -20.36
N ILE A 42 14.30 0.52 -19.27
CA ILE A 42 13.91 1.51 -18.26
C ILE A 42 14.71 2.79 -18.51
N PRO A 43 14.09 3.98 -18.46
CA PRO A 43 14.81 5.25 -18.57
C PRO A 43 15.97 5.35 -17.57
N GLN A 44 17.06 6.01 -17.94
CA GLN A 44 18.27 6.10 -17.11
C GLN A 44 18.08 6.86 -15.78
N ASP A 45 17.07 7.71 -15.72
CA ASP A 45 16.67 8.48 -14.53
C ASP A 45 15.72 7.71 -13.62
N ARG A 46 15.43 6.44 -13.92
CA ARG A 46 14.54 5.58 -13.14
C ARG A 46 15.24 4.28 -12.72
N GLU A 47 14.75 3.69 -11.66
CA GLU A 47 15.22 2.39 -11.17
C GLU A 47 14.02 1.45 -10.94
N LEU A 48 14.19 0.17 -11.30
CA LEU A 48 13.22 -0.89 -11.04
C LEU A 48 13.31 -1.31 -9.58
N ILE A 49 12.19 -1.21 -8.83
CA ILE A 49 12.12 -1.65 -7.43
C ILE A 49 11.32 -2.93 -7.25
N HIS A 50 10.30 -3.14 -8.07
CA HIS A 50 9.53 -4.39 -8.05
C HIS A 50 9.28 -4.90 -9.48
N ALA A 51 9.32 -6.24 -9.62
CA ALA A 51 8.97 -6.95 -10.83
C ALA A 51 8.07 -8.14 -10.42
N ILE A 52 6.76 -7.96 -10.54
CA ILE A 52 5.75 -8.82 -9.94
C ILE A 52 5.07 -9.64 -11.05
N PRO A 53 5.28 -10.96 -11.14
CA PRO A 53 4.56 -11.81 -12.08
C PRO A 53 3.05 -11.72 -11.83
N GLN A 54 2.27 -11.54 -12.88
CA GLN A 54 0.82 -11.47 -12.81
C GLN A 54 0.20 -12.80 -13.20
N GLU A 55 0.60 -13.32 -14.34
CA GLU A 55 0.11 -14.60 -14.85
C GLU A 55 1.09 -15.21 -15.85
N TYR A 56 0.92 -16.49 -16.07
CA TYR A 56 1.62 -17.22 -17.10
C TYR A 56 0.64 -17.70 -18.17
N THR A 57 1.18 -17.80 -19.39
CA THR A 57 0.48 -18.43 -20.53
C THR A 57 1.33 -19.59 -21.03
N VAL A 58 0.76 -20.77 -21.05
CA VAL A 58 1.39 -21.96 -21.63
C VAL A 58 0.75 -22.26 -22.97
N ASP A 59 1.53 -22.15 -24.04
CA ASP A 59 1.11 -22.20 -25.44
C ASP A 59 0.01 -21.16 -25.73
N ARG A 60 -1.27 -21.49 -25.51
CA ARG A 60 -2.41 -20.57 -25.68
C ARG A 60 -3.33 -20.51 -24.46
N ASN A 61 -2.96 -21.24 -23.40
CA ASN A 61 -3.74 -21.28 -22.17
C ASN A 61 -3.29 -20.14 -21.25
N ILE A 62 -4.12 -19.12 -21.07
CA ILE A 62 -3.88 -17.93 -20.27
C ILE A 62 -4.34 -18.13 -18.81
N GLY A 63 -3.91 -17.25 -17.89
CA GLY A 63 -4.39 -17.20 -16.52
C GLY A 63 -3.78 -18.26 -15.60
N ILE A 64 -2.65 -18.86 -15.99
CA ILE A 64 -1.97 -19.88 -15.20
C ILE A 64 -1.19 -19.20 -14.06
N ARG A 65 -1.41 -19.65 -12.83
CA ARG A 65 -0.68 -19.14 -11.64
C ARG A 65 0.69 -19.81 -11.46
N ASP A 66 0.73 -21.13 -11.56
CA ASP A 66 1.98 -21.91 -11.49
C ASP A 66 2.09 -22.85 -12.69
N PRO A 67 3.01 -22.56 -13.62
CA PRO A 67 3.20 -23.38 -14.82
C PRO A 67 4.16 -24.56 -14.60
N ILE A 68 4.83 -24.68 -13.44
CA ILE A 68 5.85 -25.71 -13.22
C ILE A 68 5.22 -27.10 -13.25
N GLY A 69 5.82 -28.01 -14.03
CA GLY A 69 5.32 -29.38 -14.22
C GLY A 69 4.26 -29.51 -15.31
N MET A 70 3.80 -28.40 -15.92
CA MET A 70 2.89 -28.46 -17.07
C MET A 70 3.65 -28.84 -18.34
N ILE A 71 2.97 -29.54 -19.26
CA ILE A 71 3.48 -29.84 -20.59
C ILE A 71 3.17 -28.64 -21.50
N GLY A 72 4.17 -28.15 -22.22
CA GLY A 72 4.04 -27.04 -23.15
C GLY A 72 5.33 -26.80 -23.92
N THR A 73 5.24 -26.01 -24.98
CA THR A 73 6.39 -25.65 -25.83
C THR A 73 6.82 -24.21 -25.67
N ARG A 74 5.90 -23.35 -25.26
CA ARG A 74 6.09 -21.91 -25.11
C ARG A 74 5.48 -21.44 -23.79
N LEU A 75 6.30 -20.81 -22.99
CA LEU A 75 5.92 -20.15 -21.74
C LEU A 75 6.02 -18.64 -21.92
N GLU A 76 4.92 -17.95 -21.63
CA GLU A 76 4.90 -16.49 -21.54
C GLU A 76 4.61 -16.08 -20.09
N THR A 77 5.16 -14.95 -19.67
CA THR A 77 4.82 -14.30 -18.41
C THR A 77 4.35 -12.89 -18.66
N GLU A 78 3.32 -12.47 -17.97
CA GLU A 78 2.97 -11.06 -17.83
C GLU A 78 3.45 -10.59 -16.46
N MET A 79 4.18 -9.48 -16.43
CA MET A 79 4.85 -8.96 -15.25
C MET A 79 4.48 -7.49 -15.05
N TYR A 80 4.19 -7.13 -13.80
CA TYR A 80 3.99 -5.75 -13.39
C TYR A 80 5.31 -5.18 -12.89
N LEU A 81 5.87 -4.21 -13.61
CA LEU A 81 7.13 -3.58 -13.28
C LEU A 81 6.86 -2.23 -12.60
N VAL A 82 7.40 -2.05 -11.40
CA VAL A 82 7.31 -0.79 -10.66
C VAL A 82 8.65 -0.11 -10.65
N THR A 83 8.69 1.11 -11.17
CA THR A 83 9.89 1.93 -11.25
C THR A 83 9.71 3.21 -10.44
N ILE A 84 10.82 3.75 -9.96
CA ILE A 84 10.87 5.02 -9.22
C ILE A 84 11.93 5.93 -9.80
N GLY A 85 11.81 7.24 -9.61
CA GLY A 85 12.85 8.19 -9.95
C GLY A 85 14.14 7.90 -9.17
N SER A 86 15.28 7.88 -9.85
CA SER A 86 16.59 7.58 -9.24
C SER A 86 16.99 8.61 -8.18
N SER A 87 16.66 9.90 -8.38
CA SER A 87 17.00 10.96 -7.40
C SER A 87 16.27 10.81 -6.07
N PRO A 88 14.94 10.62 -6.00
CA PRO A 88 14.23 10.30 -4.75
C PRO A 88 14.78 9.04 -4.06
N ALA A 89 15.02 7.97 -4.82
CA ALA A 89 15.59 6.73 -4.29
C ALA A 89 16.95 6.95 -3.62
N MET A 90 17.87 7.65 -4.29
CA MET A 90 19.19 7.96 -3.76
C MET A 90 19.11 8.86 -2.54
N ASN A 91 18.21 9.85 -2.52
CA ASN A 91 18.05 10.75 -1.37
C ASN A 91 17.56 9.98 -0.14
N LEU A 92 16.59 9.08 -0.32
CA LEU A 92 16.10 8.23 0.78
C LEU A 92 17.21 7.32 1.32
N ARG A 93 17.95 6.62 0.44
CA ARG A 93 19.08 5.79 0.85
C ARG A 93 20.12 6.59 1.63
N LYS A 94 20.51 7.77 1.13
CA LYS A 94 21.46 8.66 1.82
C LYS A 94 20.95 9.11 3.19
N ALA A 95 19.66 9.42 3.34
CA ALA A 95 19.09 9.81 4.63
C ALA A 95 19.21 8.68 5.66
N VAL A 96 18.87 7.45 5.25
CA VAL A 96 18.99 6.26 6.10
C VAL A 96 20.46 5.95 6.45
N GLU A 97 21.36 6.02 5.47
CA GLU A 97 22.80 5.79 5.69
C GLU A 97 23.43 6.80 6.63
N ARG A 98 23.05 8.08 6.53
CA ARG A 98 23.50 9.13 7.46
C ARG A 98 23.02 8.89 8.89
N SER A 99 21.93 8.15 9.07
CA SER A 99 21.43 7.72 10.39
C SER A 99 22.12 6.46 10.90
N GLY A 100 23.15 5.94 10.20
CA GLY A 100 23.93 4.77 10.60
C GLY A 100 23.35 3.43 10.19
N TYR A 101 22.33 3.41 9.34
CA TYR A 101 21.69 2.19 8.85
C TYR A 101 21.96 1.99 7.37
N LYS A 102 21.80 0.74 6.90
CA LYS A 102 21.89 0.38 5.48
C LYS A 102 20.53 -0.04 4.96
N VAL A 103 20.12 0.53 3.84
CA VAL A 103 18.90 0.09 3.13
C VAL A 103 19.21 -1.20 2.38
N GLN A 104 18.51 -2.27 2.74
CA GLN A 104 18.60 -3.56 2.03
C GLN A 104 17.84 -3.50 0.72
N GLU A 105 16.59 -3.08 0.77
CA GLU A 105 15.69 -2.89 -0.38
C GLU A 105 14.76 -1.70 -0.14
N LEU A 106 14.36 -1.03 -1.22
CA LEU A 106 13.25 -0.09 -1.23
C LEU A 106 11.97 -0.85 -1.54
N VAL A 107 10.93 -0.59 -0.78
CA VAL A 107 9.64 -1.25 -0.91
C VAL A 107 8.57 -0.19 -1.15
N LEU A 108 7.73 -0.38 -2.15
CA LEU A 108 6.61 0.51 -2.40
C LEU A 108 5.64 0.48 -1.21
N GLU A 109 5.30 1.66 -0.66
CA GLU A 109 4.51 1.77 0.57
C GLU A 109 3.14 1.10 0.48
N PRO A 110 2.31 1.31 -0.57
CA PRO A 110 1.03 0.61 -0.68
C PRO A 110 1.16 -0.92 -0.74
N LEU A 111 2.28 -1.47 -1.25
CA LEU A 111 2.53 -2.92 -1.20
C LEU A 111 2.85 -3.39 0.22
N ALA A 112 3.64 -2.61 0.96
CA ALA A 112 3.91 -2.89 2.36
C ALA A 112 2.62 -2.82 3.19
N SER A 113 1.86 -1.74 3.06
CA SER A 113 0.59 -1.56 3.77
C SER A 113 -0.42 -2.67 3.47
N ALA A 114 -0.51 -3.12 2.21
CA ALA A 114 -1.36 -4.23 1.80
C ALA A 114 -1.03 -5.55 2.53
N LEU A 115 0.23 -5.76 2.94
CA LEU A 115 0.62 -6.93 3.74
C LEU A 115 0.06 -6.89 5.16
N SER A 116 -0.09 -5.71 5.73
CA SER A 116 -0.46 -5.54 7.13
C SER A 116 -1.96 -5.33 7.35
N VAL A 117 -2.72 -4.90 6.31
CA VAL A 117 -4.12 -4.48 6.48
C VAL A 117 -5.12 -5.18 5.57
N LEU A 118 -4.67 -5.90 4.54
CA LEU A 118 -5.55 -6.64 3.63
C LEU A 118 -5.50 -8.14 3.89
N THR A 119 -6.66 -8.79 3.85
CA THR A 119 -6.77 -10.24 3.85
C THR A 119 -6.55 -10.82 2.46
N ASP A 120 -6.22 -12.10 2.36
CA ASP A 120 -6.08 -12.78 1.08
C ASP A 120 -7.42 -12.88 0.34
N ASP A 121 -8.53 -13.04 1.08
CA ASP A 121 -9.88 -13.09 0.52
C ASP A 121 -10.26 -11.74 -0.12
N GLU A 122 -9.92 -10.60 0.52
CA GLU A 122 -10.13 -9.28 -0.07
C GLU A 122 -9.34 -9.09 -1.37
N LYS A 123 -8.07 -9.52 -1.39
CA LYS A 123 -7.23 -9.46 -2.60
C LYS A 123 -7.77 -10.35 -3.72
N GLU A 124 -8.30 -11.53 -3.39
CA GLU A 124 -8.91 -12.45 -4.38
C GLU A 124 -10.22 -11.88 -4.93
N LEU A 125 -11.11 -11.40 -4.06
CA LEU A 125 -12.43 -10.85 -4.46
C LEU A 125 -12.33 -9.52 -5.21
N GLY A 126 -11.27 -8.77 -4.97
CA GLY A 126 -11.05 -7.43 -5.52
C GLY A 126 -11.28 -6.33 -4.51
N VAL A 127 -10.20 -5.59 -4.20
CA VAL A 127 -10.17 -4.52 -3.20
C VAL A 127 -9.28 -3.38 -3.69
N ALA A 128 -9.68 -2.14 -3.38
CA ALA A 128 -8.81 -0.98 -3.47
C ALA A 128 -8.26 -0.64 -2.08
N LEU A 129 -6.95 -0.63 -1.94
CA LEU A 129 -6.26 -0.03 -0.79
C LEU A 129 -6.00 1.44 -1.09
N VAL A 130 -6.44 2.32 -0.21
CA VAL A 130 -6.23 3.77 -0.26
C VAL A 130 -5.43 4.18 0.97
N GLU A 131 -4.15 4.48 0.79
CA GLU A 131 -3.26 4.87 1.86
C GLU A 131 -3.13 6.40 1.92
N MET A 132 -3.83 7.03 2.87
CA MET A 132 -3.81 8.47 3.07
C MET A 132 -2.66 8.88 3.98
N GLY A 133 -1.57 9.32 3.38
CA GLY A 133 -0.42 9.89 4.07
C GLY A 133 -0.58 11.36 4.43
N ALA A 134 0.53 12.00 4.80
CA ALA A 134 0.56 13.43 5.05
C ALA A 134 0.54 14.26 3.75
N GLY A 135 1.38 13.92 2.77
CA GLY A 135 1.52 14.65 1.51
C GLY A 135 0.85 14.00 0.31
N THR A 136 0.70 12.67 0.33
CA THR A 136 0.14 11.89 -0.76
C THR A 136 -0.97 10.97 -0.28
N THR A 137 -1.80 10.53 -1.23
CA THR A 137 -2.70 9.41 -1.08
C THR A 137 -2.36 8.40 -2.17
N ASP A 138 -1.91 7.24 -1.77
CA ASP A 138 -1.46 6.18 -2.65
C ASP A 138 -2.54 5.11 -2.79
N VAL A 139 -2.68 4.56 -4.00
CA VAL A 139 -3.72 3.61 -4.37
C VAL A 139 -3.10 2.33 -4.86
N ALA A 140 -3.56 1.19 -4.36
CA ALA A 140 -3.23 -0.12 -4.90
C ALA A 140 -4.51 -0.95 -5.08
N VAL A 141 -4.77 -1.42 -6.29
CA VAL A 141 -5.94 -2.26 -6.59
C VAL A 141 -5.49 -3.70 -6.76
N PHE A 142 -6.12 -4.58 -6.01
CA PHE A 142 -5.93 -6.03 -6.11
C PHE A 142 -7.20 -6.69 -6.65
N HIS A 143 -7.03 -7.74 -7.44
CA HIS A 143 -8.11 -8.59 -7.93
C HIS A 143 -7.54 -9.94 -8.38
N GLU A 144 -8.21 -11.04 -8.02
CA GLU A 144 -7.72 -12.41 -8.25
C GLU A 144 -6.35 -12.67 -7.60
N GLY A 145 -6.12 -12.08 -6.41
CA GLY A 145 -4.87 -12.17 -5.67
C GLY A 145 -3.71 -11.35 -6.24
N LYS A 146 -3.90 -10.62 -7.35
CA LYS A 146 -2.85 -9.92 -8.09
C LYS A 146 -3.04 -8.42 -8.00
N ILE A 147 -1.92 -7.68 -8.07
CA ILE A 147 -1.97 -6.24 -8.20
C ILE A 147 -2.36 -5.86 -9.64
N ARG A 148 -3.36 -5.01 -9.79
CA ARG A 148 -3.89 -4.60 -11.10
C ARG A 148 -3.64 -3.14 -11.42
N HIS A 149 -3.46 -2.31 -10.38
CA HIS A 149 -3.22 -0.88 -10.55
C HIS A 149 -2.45 -0.32 -9.37
N LEU A 150 -1.63 0.67 -9.65
CA LEU A 150 -0.97 1.54 -8.67
C LEU A 150 -1.15 2.98 -9.13
N GLY A 151 -1.59 3.83 -8.22
CA GLY A 151 -1.76 5.27 -8.44
C GLY A 151 -1.27 6.08 -7.26
N THR A 152 -0.95 7.33 -7.47
CA THR A 152 -0.58 8.30 -6.43
C THR A 152 -1.27 9.63 -6.72
N ILE A 153 -1.96 10.14 -5.72
CA ILE A 153 -2.58 11.46 -5.71
C ILE A 153 -1.71 12.38 -4.84
N GLY A 154 -1.26 13.51 -5.37
CA GLY A 154 -0.38 14.48 -4.68
C GLY A 154 -1.08 15.30 -3.59
N TYR A 155 -2.11 14.76 -2.95
CA TYR A 155 -2.87 15.35 -1.86
C TYR A 155 -2.97 14.37 -0.70
N GLY A 156 -2.92 14.91 0.53
CA GLY A 156 -3.00 14.14 1.77
C GLY A 156 -3.42 14.99 2.96
N GLY A 157 -3.14 14.51 4.17
CA GLY A 157 -3.55 15.15 5.42
C GLY A 157 -3.05 16.59 5.63
N LEU A 158 -1.91 16.96 5.03
CA LEU A 158 -1.38 18.33 5.09
C LEU A 158 -2.22 19.31 4.26
N ASN A 159 -2.87 18.86 3.20
CA ASN A 159 -3.78 19.69 2.43
C ASN A 159 -5.03 20.02 3.27
N VAL A 160 -5.56 19.04 4.00
CA VAL A 160 -6.63 19.28 4.99
C VAL A 160 -6.19 20.31 6.02
N THR A 161 -4.99 20.19 6.57
CA THR A 161 -4.44 21.13 7.55
C THR A 161 -4.30 22.52 6.96
N SER A 162 -3.84 22.65 5.72
CA SER A 162 -3.74 23.91 5.00
C SER A 162 -5.10 24.59 4.82
N ASP A 163 -6.14 23.83 4.49
CA ASP A 163 -7.49 24.37 4.36
C ASP A 163 -8.05 24.87 5.70
N ILE A 164 -7.73 24.18 6.81
CA ILE A 164 -8.08 24.63 8.16
C ILE A 164 -7.35 25.95 8.48
N VAL A 165 -6.05 26.06 8.15
CA VAL A 165 -5.30 27.33 8.31
C VAL A 165 -6.00 28.48 7.62
N HIS A 166 -6.37 28.28 6.34
CA HIS A 166 -7.01 29.34 5.55
C HIS A 166 -8.45 29.61 6.00
N GLY A 167 -9.24 28.56 6.26
CA GLY A 167 -10.65 28.69 6.62
C GLY A 167 -10.87 29.26 8.03
N LEU A 168 -9.99 28.96 8.97
CA LEU A 168 -10.13 29.40 10.36
C LEU A 168 -9.17 30.54 10.74
N GLY A 169 -8.17 30.86 9.92
CA GLY A 169 -7.18 31.89 10.20
C GLY A 169 -6.33 31.59 11.43
N VAL A 170 -5.85 30.33 11.54
CA VAL A 170 -5.02 29.84 12.64
C VAL A 170 -3.62 29.45 12.14
N THR A 171 -2.68 29.19 13.04
CA THR A 171 -1.35 28.71 12.65
C THR A 171 -1.40 27.26 12.15
N GLN A 172 -0.40 26.82 11.37
CA GLN A 172 -0.27 25.44 10.92
C GLN A 172 -0.30 24.44 12.08
N ALA A 173 0.41 24.75 13.18
CA ALA A 173 0.46 23.89 14.37
C ALA A 173 -0.89 23.81 15.08
N ASP A 174 -1.63 24.93 15.15
CA ASP A 174 -2.97 24.94 15.73
C ASP A 174 -3.98 24.22 14.85
N ALA A 175 -3.89 24.39 13.53
CA ALA A 175 -4.74 23.69 12.57
C ALA A 175 -4.56 22.18 12.68
N GLU A 176 -3.31 21.68 12.76
CA GLU A 176 -3.02 20.26 12.93
C GLU A 176 -3.60 19.74 14.25
N ARG A 177 -3.38 20.47 15.36
CA ARG A 177 -3.94 20.11 16.66
C ARG A 177 -5.48 20.07 16.65
N LEU A 178 -6.12 21.09 16.03
CA LEU A 178 -7.58 21.12 15.90
C LEU A 178 -8.11 19.95 15.08
N LYS A 179 -7.43 19.63 13.97
CA LYS A 179 -7.75 18.49 13.13
C LYS A 179 -7.68 17.18 13.92
N GLU A 180 -6.59 16.95 14.65
CA GLU A 180 -6.41 15.71 15.42
C GLU A 180 -7.38 15.58 16.60
N GLN A 181 -7.68 16.68 17.31
CA GLN A 181 -8.48 16.62 18.54
C GLN A 181 -9.98 16.72 18.30
N TYR A 182 -10.41 17.50 17.31
CA TYR A 182 -11.82 17.83 17.10
C TYR A 182 -12.32 17.51 15.69
N GLY A 183 -11.44 17.11 14.79
CA GLY A 183 -11.78 16.83 13.40
C GLY A 183 -12.69 15.63 13.22
N ALA A 184 -13.47 15.67 12.14
CA ALA A 184 -14.23 14.55 11.61
C ALA A 184 -14.27 14.67 10.08
N ALA A 185 -14.05 13.54 9.39
CA ALA A 185 -14.12 13.49 7.93
C ALA A 185 -15.56 13.43 7.42
N PHE A 186 -16.51 13.07 8.26
CA PHE A 186 -17.93 13.00 7.92
C PHE A 186 -18.73 13.91 8.85
N GLU A 187 -19.45 14.89 8.26
CA GLU A 187 -20.15 15.91 9.02
C GLU A 187 -21.18 15.37 10.00
N GLY A 188 -21.84 14.26 9.65
CA GLY A 188 -22.84 13.61 10.49
C GLY A 188 -22.30 13.06 11.83
N PHE A 189 -20.99 13.03 12.02
CA PHE A 189 -20.34 12.61 13.27
C PHE A 189 -20.24 13.74 14.31
N VAL A 190 -20.59 14.98 13.93
CA VAL A 190 -20.44 16.14 14.81
C VAL A 190 -21.80 16.68 15.25
N PRO A 191 -22.05 16.78 16.56
CA PRO A 191 -23.27 17.41 17.08
C PRO A 191 -23.35 18.89 16.66
N HIS A 192 -24.53 19.34 16.24
CA HIS A 192 -24.74 20.71 15.72
C HIS A 192 -24.44 21.81 16.73
N GLU A 193 -24.60 21.54 18.03
CA GLU A 193 -24.45 22.55 19.09
C GLU A 193 -23.03 22.62 19.67
N GLU A 194 -22.16 21.68 19.29
CA GLU A 194 -20.80 21.61 19.83
C GLU A 194 -19.93 22.75 19.32
N LYS A 195 -19.31 23.48 20.25
CA LYS A 195 -18.36 24.55 19.95
C LYS A 195 -16.96 24.18 20.37
N ILE A 196 -16.00 24.66 19.61
CA ILE A 196 -14.57 24.53 19.92
C ILE A 196 -13.95 25.92 20.05
N ARG A 197 -12.97 26.03 20.94
CA ARG A 197 -12.23 27.27 21.16
C ARG A 197 -11.01 27.29 20.26
N LEU A 198 -10.88 28.34 19.48
CA LEU A 198 -9.68 28.61 18.67
C LEU A 198 -8.66 29.35 19.53
N PRO A 199 -7.36 29.00 19.41
CA PRO A 199 -6.30 29.73 20.09
C PRO A 199 -6.20 31.15 19.57
N SER A 200 -5.83 32.07 20.46
CA SER A 200 -5.58 33.48 20.12
C SER A 200 -4.40 33.58 19.14
N THR A 201 -4.60 34.27 18.02
CA THR A 201 -3.54 34.52 17.03
C THR A 201 -3.29 36.04 16.96
N GLY A 202 -2.17 36.48 17.55
CA GLY A 202 -1.78 37.89 17.54
C GLY A 202 -2.79 38.82 18.22
N ALA A 203 -3.35 39.79 17.49
CA ALA A 203 -4.30 40.78 18.01
C ALA A 203 -5.75 40.27 18.16
N GLN A 204 -6.04 39.07 17.65
CA GLN A 204 -7.34 38.42 17.79
C GLN A 204 -7.36 37.62 19.10
N GLY A 205 -8.30 37.93 19.99
CA GLY A 205 -8.56 37.17 21.22
C GLY A 205 -9.11 35.79 20.94
N ASP A 206 -9.30 34.98 21.99
CA ASP A 206 -9.92 33.66 21.90
C ASP A 206 -11.29 33.76 21.18
N ARG A 207 -11.50 32.88 20.22
CA ARG A 207 -12.75 32.77 19.46
C ARG A 207 -13.37 31.41 19.65
N GLU A 208 -14.67 31.35 19.67
CA GLU A 208 -15.42 30.09 19.61
C GLU A 208 -16.04 29.96 18.22
N ILE A 209 -15.96 28.75 17.67
CA ILE A 209 -16.62 28.38 16.42
C ILE A 209 -17.44 27.10 16.60
N PRO A 210 -18.47 26.88 15.79
CA PRO A 210 -19.11 25.58 15.72
C PRO A 210 -18.10 24.51 15.28
N ARG A 211 -18.06 23.37 15.95
CA ARG A 211 -17.22 22.24 15.54
C ARG A 211 -17.59 21.73 14.16
N SER A 212 -18.87 21.86 13.78
CA SER A 212 -19.36 21.54 12.43
C SER A 212 -18.65 22.30 11.32
N LEU A 213 -18.19 23.55 11.56
CA LEU A 213 -17.41 24.31 10.58
C LEU A 213 -16.04 23.64 10.32
N LEU A 214 -15.37 23.19 11.37
CA LEU A 214 -14.11 22.44 11.22
C LEU A 214 -14.34 21.11 10.48
N ALA A 215 -15.39 20.37 10.86
CA ALA A 215 -15.75 19.13 10.20
C ALA A 215 -16.10 19.35 8.72
N HIS A 216 -16.80 20.43 8.38
CA HIS A 216 -17.10 20.79 7.00
C HIS A 216 -15.83 20.99 6.16
N ILE A 217 -14.85 21.75 6.67
CA ILE A 217 -13.58 21.97 5.97
C ILE A 217 -12.85 20.64 5.72
N ILE A 218 -12.79 19.77 6.73
CA ILE A 218 -12.13 18.46 6.64
C ILE A 218 -12.87 17.55 5.65
N HIS A 219 -14.21 17.53 5.74
CA HIS A 219 -15.08 16.73 4.86
C HIS A 219 -14.84 17.10 3.39
N GLN A 220 -14.93 18.37 3.03
CA GLN A 220 -14.79 18.83 1.65
C GLN A 220 -13.46 18.43 1.03
N ARG A 221 -12.33 18.58 1.75
CA ARG A 221 -11.03 18.19 1.23
C ARG A 221 -10.87 16.68 1.17
N THR A 222 -11.36 15.95 2.15
CA THR A 222 -11.27 14.48 2.16
C THR A 222 -12.12 13.88 1.05
N GLN A 223 -13.31 14.43 0.82
CA GLN A 223 -14.18 14.05 -0.30
C GLN A 223 -13.47 14.28 -1.65
N GLU A 224 -12.88 15.45 -1.85
CA GLU A 224 -12.14 15.76 -3.09
C GLU A 224 -11.00 14.76 -3.33
N ILE A 225 -10.24 14.39 -2.30
CA ILE A 225 -9.19 13.37 -2.41
C ILE A 225 -9.79 12.02 -2.83
N PHE A 226 -10.87 11.58 -2.20
CA PHE A 226 -11.52 10.32 -2.56
C PHE A 226 -12.11 10.35 -3.98
N GLU A 227 -12.66 11.46 -4.43
CA GLU A 227 -13.12 11.63 -5.80
C GLU A 227 -11.98 11.54 -6.83
N MET A 228 -10.78 12.06 -6.49
CA MET A 228 -9.60 11.88 -7.34
C MET A 228 -9.17 10.41 -7.41
N VAL A 229 -9.17 9.70 -6.27
CA VAL A 229 -8.88 8.26 -6.20
C VAL A 229 -9.92 7.48 -7.01
N LEU A 230 -11.20 7.78 -6.86
CA LEU A 230 -12.27 7.13 -7.63
C LEU A 230 -12.05 7.27 -9.14
N ARG A 231 -11.77 8.50 -9.60
CA ARG A 231 -11.48 8.77 -11.02
C ARG A 231 -10.27 8.00 -11.53
N ASP A 232 -9.22 7.84 -10.73
CA ASP A 232 -8.03 7.05 -11.07
C ASP A 232 -8.36 5.57 -11.25
N ILE A 233 -9.14 4.98 -10.32
CA ILE A 233 -9.61 3.59 -10.38
C ILE A 233 -10.57 3.37 -11.57
N GLU A 234 -11.46 4.33 -11.85
CA GLU A 234 -12.38 4.30 -13.00
C GLU A 234 -11.64 4.37 -14.33
N ALA A 235 -10.62 5.24 -14.42
CA ALA A 235 -9.75 5.35 -15.60
C ALA A 235 -9.01 4.03 -15.88
N ALA A 236 -8.63 3.30 -14.82
CA ALA A 236 -8.06 1.96 -14.93
C ALA A 236 -9.11 0.87 -15.29
N GLY A 237 -10.41 1.18 -15.29
CA GLY A 237 -11.50 0.24 -15.60
C GLY A 237 -11.74 -0.82 -14.52
N LEU A 238 -11.35 -0.55 -13.26
CA LEU A 238 -11.31 -1.54 -12.19
C LEU A 238 -12.45 -1.42 -11.18
N ILE A 239 -13.22 -0.33 -11.18
CA ILE A 239 -14.25 -0.09 -10.15
C ILE A 239 -15.25 -1.26 -10.01
N LYS A 240 -15.65 -1.88 -11.12
CA LYS A 240 -16.58 -3.02 -11.12
C LYS A 240 -15.98 -4.33 -10.61
N LYS A 241 -14.67 -4.36 -10.38
CA LYS A 241 -13.95 -5.54 -9.89
C LYS A 241 -13.70 -5.49 -8.38
N LEU A 242 -14.14 -4.43 -7.70
CA LEU A 242 -13.91 -4.22 -6.27
C LEU A 242 -15.03 -4.83 -5.42
N SER A 243 -15.24 -6.15 -5.51
CA SER A 243 -16.30 -6.82 -4.76
C SER A 243 -16.09 -6.78 -3.23
N ALA A 244 -14.84 -6.69 -2.77
CA ALA A 244 -14.51 -6.50 -1.37
C ALA A 244 -14.45 -5.00 -0.96
N GLY A 245 -14.71 -4.08 -1.91
CA GLY A 245 -14.80 -2.65 -1.63
C GLY A 245 -13.47 -1.94 -1.48
N VAL A 246 -13.41 -1.02 -0.52
CA VAL A 246 -12.28 -0.11 -0.31
C VAL A 246 -11.75 -0.24 1.13
N VAL A 247 -10.44 -0.35 1.27
CA VAL A 247 -9.76 -0.29 2.56
C VAL A 247 -8.94 0.99 2.64
N VAL A 248 -9.30 1.88 3.56
CA VAL A 248 -8.60 3.16 3.76
C VAL A 248 -7.66 3.02 4.95
N THR A 249 -6.39 3.38 4.78
CA THR A 249 -5.36 3.32 5.82
C THR A 249 -4.45 4.56 5.78
N GLY A 250 -3.37 4.57 6.57
CA GLY A 250 -2.48 5.73 6.68
C GLY A 250 -2.92 6.71 7.77
N GLY A 251 -2.03 7.62 8.15
CA GLY A 251 -2.26 8.53 9.29
C GLY A 251 -3.47 9.44 9.14
N ALA A 252 -3.75 9.93 7.93
CA ALA A 252 -4.86 10.83 7.68
C ALA A 252 -6.23 10.11 7.72
N SER A 253 -6.27 8.79 7.56
CA SER A 253 -7.50 8.00 7.66
C SER A 253 -8.05 7.84 9.08
N ALA A 254 -7.29 8.26 10.09
CA ALA A 254 -7.68 8.15 11.50
C ALA A 254 -8.82 9.10 11.92
N GLN A 255 -9.24 10.00 11.03
CA GLN A 255 -10.34 10.92 11.31
C GLN A 255 -11.67 10.17 11.44
N PRO A 256 -12.48 10.46 12.49
CA PRO A 256 -13.82 9.88 12.63
C PRO A 256 -14.67 10.11 11.37
N GLY A 257 -15.38 9.06 10.93
CA GLY A 257 -16.24 9.11 9.75
C GLY A 257 -15.52 8.95 8.41
N THR A 258 -14.20 8.67 8.39
CA THR A 258 -13.46 8.47 7.11
C THR A 258 -14.01 7.28 6.31
N ALA A 259 -14.36 6.17 6.97
CA ALA A 259 -14.95 5.03 6.27
C ALA A 259 -16.35 5.33 5.73
N ASP A 260 -17.14 6.12 6.47
CA ASP A 260 -18.50 6.51 6.04
C ASP A 260 -18.44 7.42 4.82
N LEU A 261 -17.52 8.39 4.81
CA LEU A 261 -17.29 9.23 3.64
C LEU A 261 -16.78 8.42 2.45
N ALA A 262 -15.87 7.47 2.68
CA ALA A 262 -15.40 6.58 1.61
C ALA A 262 -16.56 5.72 1.06
N ASN A 263 -17.44 5.16 1.91
CA ASN A 263 -18.64 4.44 1.45
C ASN A 263 -19.51 5.33 0.54
N GLU A 264 -19.71 6.60 0.91
CA GLU A 264 -20.53 7.53 0.14
C GLU A 264 -19.91 7.84 -1.22
N VAL A 265 -18.62 8.21 -1.24
CA VAL A 265 -17.94 8.63 -2.48
C VAL A 265 -17.73 7.47 -3.45
N PHE A 266 -17.28 6.31 -2.96
CA PHE A 266 -17.01 5.15 -3.83
C PHE A 266 -18.28 4.38 -4.20
N GLY A 267 -19.38 4.53 -3.46
CA GLY A 267 -20.59 3.71 -3.61
C GLY A 267 -20.36 2.23 -3.34
N LEU A 268 -19.31 1.90 -2.58
CA LEU A 268 -18.85 0.55 -2.22
C LEU A 268 -18.65 0.45 -0.72
N GLY A 269 -18.67 -0.77 -0.17
CA GLY A 269 -18.30 -0.99 1.23
C GLY A 269 -16.87 -0.49 1.50
N ALA A 270 -16.68 0.30 2.55
CA ALA A 270 -15.35 0.76 2.97
C ALA A 270 -15.11 0.49 4.45
N ARG A 271 -13.85 0.20 4.78
CA ARG A 271 -13.39 0.03 6.16
C ARG A 271 -12.03 0.70 6.39
N ILE A 272 -11.69 0.95 7.65
CA ILE A 272 -10.34 1.37 8.01
C ILE A 272 -9.44 0.15 8.10
N GLY A 273 -8.30 0.20 7.42
CA GLY A 273 -7.24 -0.80 7.48
C GLY A 273 -6.35 -0.55 8.70
N ILE A 274 -6.37 -1.48 9.65
CA ILE A 274 -5.57 -1.41 10.89
C ILE A 274 -4.67 -2.64 10.92
N PRO A 275 -3.35 -2.49 11.12
CA PRO A 275 -2.46 -3.63 11.32
C PRO A 275 -2.85 -4.39 12.57
N GLY A 276 -2.80 -5.72 12.55
CA GLY A 276 -2.99 -6.44 13.81
C GLY A 276 -3.46 -7.88 13.73
N GLU A 277 -4.21 -8.29 12.73
CA GLU A 277 -4.78 -9.66 12.67
C GLU A 277 -3.75 -10.79 12.71
N PHE A 278 -2.48 -10.49 12.36
CA PHE A 278 -1.41 -11.50 12.24
C PHE A 278 -0.20 -11.22 13.14
N LEU A 279 -0.30 -10.26 14.05
CA LEU A 279 0.79 -9.84 14.92
C LEU A 279 0.61 -10.45 16.31
N GLY A 280 1.72 -10.94 16.88
CA GLY A 280 1.81 -11.38 18.28
C GLY A 280 2.64 -10.42 19.13
N GLY A 281 2.65 -10.63 20.44
CA GLY A 281 3.45 -9.82 21.37
C GLY A 281 2.83 -8.45 21.66
N LEU A 282 3.59 -7.37 21.44
CA LEU A 282 3.14 -5.98 21.67
C LEU A 282 2.33 -5.39 20.51
N ALA A 283 1.54 -6.21 19.83
CA ALA A 283 0.73 -5.82 18.68
C ALA A 283 -0.18 -4.63 18.95
N ASP A 284 -0.74 -4.52 20.15
CA ASP A 284 -1.62 -3.41 20.57
C ASP A 284 -1.00 -2.03 20.37
N SER A 285 0.34 -1.94 20.45
CA SER A 285 1.06 -0.67 20.27
C SER A 285 1.06 -0.15 18.83
N VAL A 286 0.74 -0.99 17.86
CA VAL A 286 0.73 -0.68 16.43
C VAL A 286 -0.66 -0.81 15.77
N GLN A 287 -1.71 -0.97 16.58
CA GLN A 287 -3.10 -1.06 16.13
C GLN A 287 -3.67 0.33 15.81
N ALA A 288 -3.05 1.00 14.83
CA ALA A 288 -3.59 2.22 14.26
C ALA A 288 -3.21 2.32 12.78
N PRO A 289 -4.05 2.94 11.92
CA PRO A 289 -3.81 2.99 10.48
C PRO A 289 -2.46 3.62 10.11
N ARG A 290 -1.96 4.56 10.91
CA ARG A 290 -0.64 5.20 10.71
C ARG A 290 0.54 4.23 10.76
N PHE A 291 0.36 3.03 11.28
CA PHE A 291 1.41 2.01 11.39
C PHE A 291 1.32 0.95 10.27
N ALA A 292 0.39 1.09 9.32
CA ALA A 292 0.19 0.11 8.25
C ALA A 292 1.48 -0.17 7.48
N THR A 293 2.11 0.87 6.94
CA THR A 293 3.34 0.76 6.15
C THR A 293 4.50 0.17 6.94
N VAL A 294 4.78 0.68 8.15
CA VAL A 294 5.93 0.18 8.94
C VAL A 294 5.74 -1.26 9.37
N THR A 295 4.53 -1.65 9.73
CA THR A 295 4.19 -3.04 10.07
C THR A 295 4.34 -3.94 8.85
N GLY A 296 3.86 -3.50 7.70
CA GLY A 296 4.02 -4.22 6.44
C GLY A 296 5.49 -4.36 6.02
N LEU A 297 6.32 -3.34 6.21
CA LEU A 297 7.77 -3.43 5.97
C LEU A 297 8.46 -4.47 6.86
N VAL A 298 8.06 -4.59 8.13
CA VAL A 298 8.56 -5.62 9.03
C VAL A 298 8.15 -7.01 8.54
N GLN A 299 6.88 -7.19 8.17
CA GLN A 299 6.38 -8.46 7.61
C GLN A 299 7.10 -8.82 6.31
N TYR A 300 7.26 -7.85 5.40
CA TYR A 300 8.04 -8.02 4.16
C TYR A 300 9.47 -8.49 4.45
N GLY A 301 10.17 -7.81 5.35
CA GLY A 301 11.53 -8.14 5.72
C GLY A 301 11.66 -9.52 6.36
N ALA A 302 10.77 -9.87 7.29
CA ALA A 302 10.75 -11.18 7.93
C ALA A 302 10.55 -12.30 6.89
N HIS A 303 9.68 -12.06 5.92
CA HIS A 303 9.42 -13.01 4.85
C HIS A 303 10.63 -13.19 3.93
N ARG A 304 11.29 -12.10 3.52
CA ARG A 304 12.53 -12.15 2.70
C ARG A 304 13.65 -12.94 3.39
N VAL A 305 13.80 -12.77 4.70
CA VAL A 305 14.76 -13.52 5.50
C VAL A 305 14.41 -15.02 5.53
N ALA A 306 13.13 -15.36 5.73
CA ALA A 306 12.67 -16.74 5.75
C ALA A 306 12.89 -17.45 4.40
N LEU A 307 12.58 -16.77 3.27
CA LEU A 307 12.87 -17.28 1.93
C LEU A 307 14.36 -17.45 1.67
N GLY A 308 15.19 -16.47 2.05
CA GLY A 308 16.64 -16.56 1.93
C GLY A 308 17.23 -17.74 2.73
N ALA A 309 16.70 -18.01 3.91
CA ALA A 309 17.09 -19.15 4.73
C ALA A 309 16.63 -20.49 4.11
N ALA A 310 15.45 -20.51 3.48
CA ALA A 310 14.93 -21.72 2.80
C ALA A 310 15.69 -22.06 1.51
N LEU A 311 16.17 -21.03 0.78
CA LEU A 311 16.96 -21.19 -0.45
C LEU A 311 18.46 -21.38 -0.21
N GLY A 312 18.97 -20.91 0.96
CA GLY A 312 20.36 -21.02 1.37
C GLY A 312 20.68 -22.41 1.90
N LYS A 313 21.19 -23.30 1.07
CA LYS A 313 21.83 -24.53 1.52
C LYS A 313 23.03 -24.21 2.42
N GLY A 314 22.92 -24.52 3.72
CA GLY A 314 24.04 -24.87 4.57
C GLY A 314 24.74 -23.77 5.34
N LYS A 315 24.16 -23.43 6.47
CA LYS A 315 24.85 -23.37 7.78
C LYS A 315 23.77 -23.41 8.86
N ARG A 316 23.61 -24.59 9.47
CA ARG A 316 22.80 -24.80 10.66
C ARG A 316 23.33 -23.88 11.76
N MET A 317 22.62 -22.83 12.09
CA MET A 317 22.62 -22.28 13.44
C MET A 317 21.48 -22.97 14.18
N SER A 318 21.86 -23.83 15.12
CA SER A 318 20.92 -24.45 16.05
C SER A 318 20.37 -23.37 16.98
N LEU A 319 19.16 -22.93 16.76
CA LEU A 319 18.37 -22.24 17.77
C LEU A 319 17.45 -23.27 18.41
N SER A 320 17.67 -23.47 19.70
CA SER A 320 16.90 -24.38 20.56
C SER A 320 15.41 -24.04 20.52
N SER A 321 14.63 -25.08 20.36
CA SER A 321 13.17 -25.08 20.34
C SER A 321 12.57 -24.56 21.65
N SER A 322 11.70 -23.57 21.58
CA SER A 322 10.56 -23.42 22.47
C SER A 322 9.37 -22.95 21.66
N SER A 323 8.43 -23.86 21.51
CA SER A 323 7.00 -23.79 21.19
C SER A 323 6.43 -22.43 20.70
N ALA A 324 6.21 -22.31 19.39
CA ALA A 324 5.22 -21.42 18.82
C ALA A 324 4.52 -22.09 17.61
N PRO A 325 3.28 -22.56 17.74
CA PRO A 325 2.57 -23.25 16.66
C PRO A 325 1.95 -22.37 15.60
N SER A 326 2.19 -21.05 15.63
CA SER A 326 1.56 -20.09 14.70
C SER A 326 2.41 -19.70 13.48
N MET A 327 3.74 -19.80 13.56
CA MET A 327 4.62 -19.33 12.47
C MET A 327 4.59 -20.23 11.22
N ASP A 328 4.40 -21.51 11.35
CA ASP A 328 4.36 -22.43 10.20
C ASP A 328 3.10 -22.27 9.34
N ARG A 329 1.97 -21.88 9.94
CA ARG A 329 0.72 -21.59 9.19
C ARG A 329 0.78 -20.26 8.46
N ILE A 330 1.44 -19.27 9.04
CA ILE A 330 1.68 -17.97 8.42
C ILE A 330 2.68 -18.11 7.29
N ALA A 331 3.76 -18.83 7.50
CA ALA A 331 4.77 -19.12 6.48
C ALA A 331 4.20 -19.91 5.28
N ALA A 332 3.26 -20.84 5.51
CA ALA A 332 2.65 -21.63 4.45
C ALA A 332 1.66 -20.81 3.58
N LYS A 333 0.80 -19.99 4.19
CA LYS A 333 -0.14 -19.14 3.45
C LYS A 333 0.56 -18.00 2.70
N PHE A 334 1.56 -17.42 3.32
CA PHE A 334 2.39 -16.39 2.70
C PHE A 334 3.29 -16.92 1.59
N LYS A 335 3.72 -18.17 1.68
CA LYS A 335 4.55 -18.84 0.66
C LYS A 335 3.81 -18.91 -0.69
N THR A 336 2.51 -19.16 -0.69
CA THR A 336 1.69 -19.16 -1.90
C THR A 336 1.58 -17.75 -2.51
N TRP A 337 1.29 -16.73 -1.70
CA TRP A 337 1.10 -15.37 -2.21
C TRP A 337 2.40 -14.72 -2.71
N LEU A 338 3.55 -14.99 -2.10
CA LEU A 338 4.84 -14.45 -2.53
C LEU A 338 5.58 -15.32 -3.54
N GLN A 339 5.23 -16.58 -3.71
CA GLN A 339 5.61 -17.32 -4.90
C GLN A 339 5.00 -16.70 -6.16
N ASP A 340 3.85 -16.01 -6.02
CA ASP A 340 3.23 -15.22 -7.06
C ASP A 340 3.88 -13.83 -7.22
N PHE A 341 4.65 -13.35 -6.25
CA PHE A 341 5.36 -12.05 -6.29
C PHE A 341 6.83 -12.14 -6.70
N TRP A 342 7.41 -13.34 -6.76
CA TRP A 342 8.83 -13.61 -7.08
C TRP A 342 9.00 -14.83 -7.97
#